data_d31653aec2e222cddc21e8b5af2413a5
#
_entry.id   d31653aec2e222cddc21e8b5af2413a5
#
_cell.length_a   1.000
_cell.length_b   1.000
_cell.length_c   1.000
_cell.angle_alpha   90.00
_cell.angle_beta   90.00
_cell.angle_gamma   90.00
#
_symmetry.space_group_name_H-M   'P 1'
#
loop_
_entity.id
_entity.type
_entity.pdbx_description
1 polymer ?
#
loop_
_entity_poly.entity_id
_entity_poly.type
_entity_poly.pdbx_seq_one_letter_code
_entity_poly.pdbx_strand_id
1 'polypeptide(L)'
;MIVRQVSDVMDAEELAQDTFLKAFSHIDSYDPQKASLSTWLCRIAYRLTLDFLKRRRPSIVSIEDSEVWQTDISDEQLESELSSGREERIQRLQEIIDELPDEERMLLTLHYFEDRPLSEIAYITGIEPGPLANRLYRTRKKLLLKLKN
;
A
#
# COMPACT_ATOMS: atom_id res chain seq x y z
N MET A 1 0.35 -4.76 8.29
CA MET A 1 0.13 -4.78 6.83
C MET A 1 -0.68 -5.99 6.36
N ILE A 2 -0.27 -7.19 6.67
CA ILE A 2 -0.93 -8.44 6.20
C ILE A 2 -2.42 -8.48 6.58
N VAL A 3 -2.74 -8.17 7.82
CA VAL A 3 -4.10 -8.24 8.37
C VAL A 3 -5.08 -7.32 7.62
N ARG A 4 -4.62 -6.20 7.09
CA ARG A 4 -5.47 -5.29 6.31
C ARG A 4 -5.76 -5.80 4.90
N GLN A 5 -4.88 -6.66 4.37
CA GLN A 5 -5.00 -7.14 3.00
C GLN A 5 -5.71 -8.49 2.93
N VAL A 6 -5.65 -9.27 3.99
CA VAL A 6 -6.16 -10.63 4.04
C VAL A 6 -7.21 -10.73 5.16
N SER A 7 -8.47 -10.92 4.76
CA SER A 7 -9.58 -10.94 5.69
C SER A 7 -9.66 -12.22 6.53
N ASP A 8 -9.15 -13.33 6.01
CA ASP A 8 -9.11 -14.60 6.73
C ASP A 8 -7.94 -14.61 7.73
N VAL A 9 -8.25 -14.79 9.02
CA VAL A 9 -7.25 -14.77 10.08
C VAL A 9 -6.23 -15.90 9.92
N MET A 10 -6.66 -17.07 9.50
CA MET A 10 -5.76 -18.22 9.29
C MET A 10 -4.78 -17.97 8.15
N ASP A 11 -5.26 -17.40 7.05
CA ASP A 11 -4.40 -17.01 5.93
C ASP A 11 -3.41 -15.93 6.32
N ALA A 12 -3.84 -14.95 7.10
CA ALA A 12 -2.98 -13.88 7.60
C ALA A 12 -1.87 -14.43 8.52
N GLU A 13 -2.21 -15.36 9.39
CA GLU A 13 -1.24 -16.03 10.28
C GLU A 13 -0.23 -16.85 9.46
N GLU A 14 -0.69 -17.59 8.47
CA GLU A 14 0.18 -18.37 7.59
C GLU A 14 1.16 -17.48 6.84
N LEU A 15 0.68 -16.35 6.29
CA LEU A 15 1.54 -15.37 5.63
C LEU A 15 2.58 -14.78 6.58
N ALA A 16 2.20 -14.48 7.81
CA ALA A 16 3.13 -13.98 8.82
C ALA A 16 4.20 -15.02 9.15
N GLN A 17 3.82 -16.27 9.35
CA GLN A 17 4.75 -17.37 9.59
C GLN A 17 5.71 -17.56 8.41
N ASP A 18 5.19 -17.58 7.19
CA ASP A 18 5.99 -17.70 5.97
C ASP A 18 6.97 -16.55 5.83
N THR A 19 6.57 -15.34 6.22
CA THR A 19 7.44 -14.15 6.23
C THR A 19 8.64 -14.37 7.14
N PHE A 20 8.42 -14.83 8.36
CA PHE A 20 9.48 -15.08 9.32
C PHE A 20 10.38 -16.24 8.89
N LEU A 21 9.81 -17.31 8.37
CA LEU A 21 10.59 -18.45 7.86
C LEU A 21 11.50 -18.01 6.71
N LYS A 22 10.97 -17.23 5.79
CA LYS A 22 11.75 -16.71 4.67
C LYS A 22 12.83 -15.74 5.15
N ALA A 23 12.52 -14.90 6.14
CA ALA A 23 13.48 -13.99 6.74
C ALA A 23 14.64 -14.76 7.39
N PHE A 24 14.36 -15.80 8.15
CA PHE A 24 15.39 -16.65 8.76
C PHE A 24 16.27 -17.32 7.70
N SER A 25 15.68 -17.82 6.62
CA SER A 25 16.43 -18.47 5.54
C SER A 25 17.34 -17.51 4.81
N HIS A 26 17.06 -16.22 4.83
CA HIS A 26 17.79 -15.19 4.09
C HIS A 26 18.43 -14.14 5.02
N ILE A 27 18.60 -14.45 6.30
CA ILE A 27 19.13 -13.49 7.28
C ILE A 27 20.53 -12.99 6.91
N ASP A 28 21.32 -13.81 6.25
CA ASP A 28 22.66 -13.45 5.80
C ASP A 28 22.66 -12.35 4.73
N SER A 29 21.55 -12.20 4.02
CA SER A 29 21.37 -11.14 3.00
C SER A 29 20.88 -9.81 3.58
N TYR A 30 20.50 -9.79 4.87
CA TYR A 30 20.06 -8.56 5.51
C TYR A 30 21.23 -7.61 5.72
N ASP A 31 21.05 -6.37 5.27
CA ASP A 31 22.04 -5.30 5.42
C ASP A 31 21.46 -4.15 6.25
N PRO A 32 21.94 -3.97 7.52
CA PRO A 32 21.43 -2.89 8.37
C PRO A 32 21.68 -1.49 7.81
N GLN A 33 22.63 -1.33 6.90
CA GLN A 33 22.94 -0.04 6.29
C GLN A 33 21.90 0.36 5.23
N LYS A 34 21.25 -0.62 4.61
CA LYS A 34 20.25 -0.37 3.56
C LYS A 34 18.87 -0.11 4.12
N ALA A 35 18.50 -0.81 5.20
CA ALA A 35 17.17 -0.70 5.79
C ALA A 35 17.17 -1.24 7.22
N SER A 36 16.22 -0.78 8.03
CA SER A 36 15.97 -1.36 9.35
C SER A 36 15.45 -2.79 9.21
N LEU A 37 15.56 -3.57 10.27
CA LEU A 37 15.03 -4.94 10.28
C LEU A 37 13.53 -4.95 9.99
N SER A 38 12.76 -4.02 10.57
CA SER A 38 11.33 -3.87 10.34
C SER A 38 11.02 -3.62 8.86
N THR A 39 11.75 -2.73 8.21
CA THR A 39 11.55 -2.41 6.80
C THR A 39 11.92 -3.59 5.90
N TRP A 40 12.98 -4.29 6.22
CA TRP A 40 13.39 -5.49 5.49
C TRP A 40 12.36 -6.62 5.60
N LEU A 41 11.84 -6.86 6.81
CA LEU A 41 10.75 -7.82 7.04
C LEU A 41 9.49 -7.41 6.28
N CYS A 42 9.15 -6.12 6.28
CA CYS A 42 8.00 -5.61 5.57
C CYS A 42 8.10 -5.84 4.06
N ARG A 43 9.29 -5.74 3.49
CA ARG A 43 9.54 -6.06 2.07
C ARG A 43 9.22 -7.52 1.76
N ILE A 44 9.63 -8.44 2.62
CA ILE A 44 9.34 -9.87 2.47
C ILE A 44 7.82 -10.11 2.58
N ALA A 45 7.19 -9.52 3.62
CA ALA A 45 5.75 -9.63 3.84
C ALA A 45 4.95 -9.06 2.68
N TYR A 46 5.37 -7.92 2.13
CA TYR A 46 4.73 -7.28 0.97
C TYR A 46 4.69 -8.23 -0.24
N ARG A 47 5.83 -8.82 -0.57
CA ARG A 47 5.93 -9.73 -1.72
C ARG A 47 5.08 -10.98 -1.55
N LEU A 48 5.13 -11.59 -0.37
CA LEU A 48 4.35 -12.80 -0.11
C LEU A 48 2.85 -12.50 -0.12
N THR A 49 2.46 -11.37 0.47
CA THR A 49 1.04 -10.95 0.49
C THR A 49 0.54 -10.64 -0.91
N LEU A 50 1.32 -9.90 -1.70
CA LEU A 50 0.95 -9.57 -3.07
C LEU A 50 0.80 -10.82 -3.93
N ASP A 51 1.73 -11.76 -3.83
CA ASP A 51 1.67 -13.04 -4.54
C ASP A 51 0.44 -13.85 -4.14
N PHE A 52 0.14 -13.89 -2.83
CA PHE A 52 -1.05 -14.56 -2.31
C PHE A 52 -2.33 -13.98 -2.92
N LEU A 53 -2.45 -12.65 -2.92
CA LEU A 53 -3.62 -11.97 -3.47
C LEU A 53 -3.77 -12.20 -4.97
N LYS A 54 -2.67 -12.18 -5.71
CA LYS A 54 -2.67 -12.44 -7.16
C LYS A 54 -3.10 -13.85 -7.51
N ARG A 55 -2.77 -14.83 -6.69
CA ARG A 55 -3.19 -16.22 -6.91
C ARG A 55 -4.69 -16.42 -6.68
N ARG A 56 -5.28 -15.64 -5.76
CA ARG A 56 -6.69 -15.77 -5.41
C ARG A 56 -7.63 -15.00 -6.33
N ARG A 57 -7.14 -13.93 -6.96
CA ARG A 57 -7.93 -13.07 -7.84
C ARG A 57 -7.20 -12.86 -9.15
N PRO A 58 -7.87 -13.06 -10.31
CA PRO A 58 -7.29 -12.59 -11.56
C PRO A 58 -7.08 -11.07 -11.45
N SER A 59 -5.93 -10.59 -11.91
CA SER A 59 -5.58 -9.19 -11.82
C SER A 59 -6.63 -8.33 -12.50
N ILE A 60 -7.28 -7.49 -11.72
CA ILE A 60 -8.08 -6.40 -12.25
C ILE A 60 -7.07 -5.39 -12.77
N VAL A 61 -6.99 -5.27 -14.10
CA VAL A 61 -6.16 -4.25 -14.73
C VAL A 61 -6.70 -2.91 -14.27
N SER A 62 -5.85 -2.12 -13.61
CA SER A 62 -6.17 -0.74 -13.27
C SER A 62 -6.46 0.01 -14.57
N ILE A 63 -7.73 0.27 -14.84
CA ILE A 63 -8.13 1.14 -15.95
C ILE A 63 -7.68 2.54 -15.56
N GLU A 64 -6.83 3.14 -16.39
CA GLU A 64 -6.47 4.54 -16.21
C GLU A 64 -7.73 5.38 -16.24
N ASP A 65 -8.07 5.94 -15.09
CA ASP A 65 -9.22 6.82 -14.97
C ASP A 65 -8.83 8.18 -15.52
N SER A 66 -9.36 8.52 -16.70
CA SER A 66 -9.05 9.79 -17.37
C SER A 66 -9.46 11.01 -16.53
N GLU A 67 -10.41 10.86 -15.63
CA GLU A 67 -10.84 11.93 -14.73
C GLU A 67 -9.73 12.35 -13.76
N VAL A 68 -8.86 11.42 -13.37
CA VAL A 68 -7.73 11.68 -12.47
C VAL A 68 -6.78 12.72 -13.09
N TRP A 69 -6.62 12.69 -14.41
CA TRP A 69 -5.71 13.60 -15.11
C TRP A 69 -6.28 14.99 -15.37
N GLN A 70 -7.60 15.12 -15.34
CA GLN A 70 -8.28 16.38 -15.64
C GLN A 70 -8.39 17.33 -14.44
N THR A 71 -8.16 16.82 -13.24
CA THR A 71 -8.26 17.61 -12.02
C THR A 71 -6.88 18.11 -11.61
N ASP A 72 -6.69 19.42 -11.66
CA ASP A 72 -5.44 20.04 -11.22
C ASP A 72 -5.53 20.33 -9.71
N ILE A 73 -4.87 19.51 -8.91
CA ILE A 73 -4.81 19.66 -7.46
C ILE A 73 -3.36 19.44 -7.00
N SER A 74 -2.86 20.31 -6.14
CA SER A 74 -1.51 20.16 -5.61
C SER A 74 -1.45 19.02 -4.59
N ASP A 75 -0.25 18.47 -4.41
CA ASP A 75 -0.03 17.39 -3.44
C ASP A 75 -0.41 17.82 -2.02
N GLU A 76 -0.11 19.07 -1.66
CA GLU A 76 -0.48 19.65 -0.35
C GLU A 76 -1.98 19.76 -0.16
N GLN A 77 -2.70 20.21 -1.18
CA GLN A 77 -4.15 20.32 -1.15
C GLN A 77 -4.79 18.93 -1.06
N LEU A 78 -4.25 17.97 -1.81
CA LEU A 78 -4.71 16.59 -1.78
C LEU A 78 -4.58 15.99 -0.37
N GLU A 79 -3.42 16.16 0.25
CA GLU A 79 -3.18 15.68 1.62
C GLU A 79 -4.09 16.36 2.63
N SER A 80 -4.27 17.67 2.52
CA SER A 80 -5.14 18.44 3.39
C SER A 80 -6.60 17.98 3.31
N GLU A 81 -7.10 17.75 2.10
CA GLU A 81 -8.47 17.30 1.91
C GLU A 81 -8.70 15.86 2.38
N LEU A 82 -7.72 14.98 2.19
CA LEU A 82 -7.82 13.60 2.66
C LEU A 82 -7.72 13.48 4.18
N SER A 83 -6.91 14.33 4.81
CA SER A 83 -6.71 14.31 6.26
C SER A 83 -7.77 15.12 7.02
N SER A 84 -8.53 16.00 6.37
CA SER A 84 -9.60 16.76 7.00
C SER A 84 -10.83 15.87 7.18
N GLY A 85 -11.04 15.28 8.38
CA GLY A 85 -12.15 14.37 8.42
C GLY A 85 -12.88 14.22 9.73
N ARG A 86 -14.19 14.23 9.63
CA ARG A 86 -15.09 13.70 10.64
C ARG A 86 -15.05 12.17 10.58
N GLU A 87 -15.41 11.53 11.68
CA GLU A 87 -15.38 10.07 11.84
C GLU A 87 -16.08 9.31 10.71
N GLU A 88 -17.23 9.81 10.25
CA GLU A 88 -17.97 9.25 9.12
C GLU A 88 -17.17 9.23 7.82
N ARG A 89 -16.35 10.27 7.61
CA ARG A 89 -15.50 10.39 6.44
C ARG A 89 -14.33 9.41 6.48
N ILE A 90 -13.78 9.18 7.66
CA ILE A 90 -12.70 8.20 7.87
C ILE A 90 -13.21 6.79 7.54
N GLN A 91 -14.40 6.45 7.99
CA GLN A 91 -15.02 5.16 7.70
C GLN A 91 -15.25 4.97 6.19
N ARG A 92 -15.76 6.01 5.52
CA ARG A 92 -15.94 5.97 4.08
C ARG A 92 -14.62 5.83 3.32
N LEU A 93 -13.57 6.49 3.77
CA LEU A 93 -12.23 6.35 3.21
C LEU A 93 -11.73 4.91 3.31
N GLN A 94 -11.93 4.26 4.45
CA GLN A 94 -11.55 2.86 4.64
C GLN A 94 -12.28 1.94 3.67
N GLU A 95 -13.58 2.15 3.50
CA GLU A 95 -14.39 1.37 2.55
C GLU A 95 -13.89 1.52 1.12
N ILE A 96 -13.57 2.73 0.71
CA ILE A 96 -13.04 3.01 -0.63
C ILE A 96 -11.67 2.37 -0.82
N ILE A 97 -10.81 2.47 0.18
CA ILE A 97 -9.46 1.85 0.15
C ILE A 97 -9.58 0.34 0.00
N ASP A 98 -10.52 -0.29 0.70
CA ASP A 98 -10.73 -1.74 0.62
C ASP A 98 -11.19 -2.21 -0.76
N GLU A 99 -11.81 -1.35 -1.53
CA GLU A 99 -12.26 -1.64 -2.90
C GLU A 99 -11.19 -1.41 -3.97
N LEU A 100 -10.07 -0.78 -3.62
CA LEU A 100 -9.00 -0.50 -4.59
C LEU A 100 -8.27 -1.78 -5.01
N PRO A 101 -7.64 -1.77 -6.21
CA PRO A 101 -6.74 -2.85 -6.60
C PRO A 101 -5.67 -3.12 -5.55
N ASP A 102 -5.22 -4.37 -5.46
CA ASP A 102 -4.34 -4.83 -4.39
C ASP A 102 -3.08 -3.96 -4.22
N GLU A 103 -2.41 -3.63 -5.31
CA GLU A 103 -1.18 -2.82 -5.26
C GLU A 103 -1.44 -1.40 -4.75
N GLU A 104 -2.52 -0.77 -5.22
CA GLU A 104 -2.89 0.58 -4.79
C GLU A 104 -3.27 0.59 -3.31
N ARG A 105 -4.05 -0.40 -2.87
CA ARG A 105 -4.44 -0.55 -1.47
C ARG A 105 -3.23 -0.74 -0.57
N MET A 106 -2.26 -1.56 -1.00
CA MET A 106 -1.04 -1.80 -0.23
C MET A 106 -0.17 -0.55 -0.12
N LEU A 107 -0.06 0.24 -1.19
CA LEU A 107 0.65 1.52 -1.14
C LEU A 107 0.03 2.49 -0.14
N LEU A 108 -1.30 2.61 -0.16
CA LEU A 108 -2.00 3.47 0.80
C LEU A 108 -1.86 2.97 2.23
N THR A 109 -1.86 1.66 2.44
CA THR A 109 -1.63 1.07 3.76
C THR A 109 -0.26 1.45 4.30
N LEU A 110 0.78 1.33 3.49
CA LEU A 110 2.13 1.69 3.89
C LEU A 110 2.27 3.19 4.18
N HIS A 111 1.60 4.01 3.40
CA HIS A 111 1.70 5.47 3.53
C HIS A 111 0.89 6.02 4.71
N TYR A 112 -0.38 5.62 4.86
CA TYR A 112 -1.29 6.19 5.86
C TYR A 112 -1.35 5.40 7.15
N PHE A 113 -1.40 4.08 7.11
CA PHE A 113 -1.60 3.26 8.30
C PHE A 113 -0.29 2.89 8.98
N GLU A 114 0.79 2.76 8.24
CA GLU A 114 2.10 2.42 8.79
C GLU A 114 3.06 3.62 8.85
N ASP A 115 2.64 4.77 8.35
CA ASP A 115 3.43 6.01 8.38
C ASP A 115 4.84 5.85 7.81
N ARG A 116 4.98 5.03 6.77
CA ARG A 116 6.29 4.80 6.14
C ARG A 116 6.66 5.97 5.23
N PRO A 117 7.88 6.52 5.33
CA PRO A 117 8.34 7.51 4.38
C PRO A 117 8.52 6.91 2.99
N LEU A 118 8.49 7.77 1.97
CA LEU A 118 8.58 7.36 0.56
C LEU A 118 9.80 6.48 0.27
N SER A 119 10.94 6.80 0.88
CA SER A 119 12.17 6.03 0.70
C SER A 119 12.04 4.58 1.18
N GLU A 120 11.35 4.37 2.31
CA GLU A 120 11.08 3.02 2.82
C GLU A 120 10.07 2.28 1.95
N ILE A 121 9.03 2.96 1.48
CA ILE A 121 8.02 2.36 0.59
C ILE A 121 8.69 1.95 -0.73
N ALA A 122 9.61 2.75 -1.26
CA ALA A 122 10.39 2.40 -2.44
C ALA A 122 11.19 1.12 -2.23
N TYR A 123 11.85 1.00 -1.08
CA TYR A 123 12.60 -0.20 -0.73
C TYR A 123 11.68 -1.43 -0.60
N ILE A 124 10.55 -1.28 0.08
CA ILE A 124 9.59 -2.37 0.31
C ILE A 124 9.00 -2.88 -1.01
N THR A 125 8.58 -1.98 -1.88
CA THR A 125 7.88 -2.32 -3.13
C THR A 125 8.81 -2.62 -4.29
N GLY A 126 10.04 -2.14 -4.23
CA GLY A 126 10.98 -2.22 -5.35
C GLY A 126 10.71 -1.22 -6.46
N ILE A 127 9.81 -0.27 -6.25
CA ILE A 127 9.49 0.78 -7.22
C ILE A 127 10.43 1.97 -6.98
N GLU A 128 11.00 2.52 -8.05
CA GLU A 128 11.86 3.70 -7.97
C GLU A 128 11.10 4.89 -7.34
N PRO A 129 11.78 5.76 -6.57
CA PRO A 129 11.12 6.85 -5.84
C PRO A 129 10.31 7.81 -6.72
N GLY A 130 10.80 8.16 -7.91
CA GLY A 130 10.09 9.05 -8.83
C GLY A 130 8.75 8.48 -9.29
N PRO A 131 8.75 7.32 -9.97
CA PRO A 131 7.51 6.63 -10.35
C PRO A 131 6.61 6.31 -9.16
N LEU A 132 7.19 5.97 -8.01
CA LEU A 132 6.41 5.69 -6.80
C LEU A 132 5.65 6.91 -6.31
N ALA A 133 6.30 8.08 -6.28
CA ALA A 133 5.66 9.34 -5.89
C ALA A 133 4.47 9.65 -6.81
N ASN A 134 4.62 9.44 -8.11
CA ASN A 134 3.55 9.62 -9.08
C ASN A 134 2.39 8.64 -8.85
N ARG A 135 2.69 7.37 -8.57
CA ARG A 135 1.65 6.36 -8.29
C ARG A 135 0.90 6.69 -7.02
N LEU A 136 1.58 7.08 -5.96
CA LEU A 136 0.94 7.51 -4.70
C LEU A 136 0.06 8.73 -4.92
N TYR A 137 0.55 9.73 -5.63
CA TYR A 137 -0.23 10.93 -5.95
C TYR A 137 -1.50 10.58 -6.72
N ARG A 138 -1.40 9.76 -7.77
CA ARG A 138 -2.54 9.34 -8.58
C ARG A 138 -3.54 8.52 -7.77
N THR A 139 -3.07 7.60 -6.95
CA THR A 139 -3.93 6.77 -6.09
C THR A 139 -4.68 7.62 -5.07
N ARG A 140 -3.98 8.56 -4.44
CA ARG A 140 -4.60 9.49 -3.47
C ARG A 140 -5.62 10.41 -4.14
N LYS A 141 -5.33 10.88 -5.33
CA LYS A 141 -6.25 11.70 -6.12
C LYS A 141 -7.51 10.92 -6.52
N LYS A 142 -7.35 9.68 -6.95
CA LYS A 142 -8.45 8.75 -7.23
C LYS A 142 -9.31 8.51 -5.98
N LEU A 143 -8.67 8.35 -4.83
CA LEU A 143 -9.35 8.20 -3.54
C LEU A 143 -10.20 9.42 -3.22
N LEU A 144 -9.64 10.62 -3.39
CA LEU A 144 -10.36 11.87 -3.15
C LEU A 144 -11.58 12.02 -4.06
N LEU A 145 -11.44 11.72 -5.36
CA LEU A 145 -12.55 11.79 -6.31
C LEU A 145 -13.68 10.84 -5.94
N LYS A 146 -13.35 9.63 -5.53
CA LYS A 146 -14.35 8.65 -5.06
C LYS A 146 -15.02 9.10 -3.77
N LEU A 147 -14.29 9.76 -2.88
CA LEU A 147 -14.83 10.27 -1.63
C LEU A 147 -15.85 11.39 -1.86
N LYS A 148 -15.63 12.25 -2.87
CA LYS A 148 -16.54 13.35 -3.22
C LYS A 148 -17.80 12.89 -3.93
N ASN A 149 -17.78 11.75 -4.54
CA ASN A 149 -18.94 11.15 -5.18
C ASN A 149 -19.68 10.25 -4.20
#